data_a1d6e9b4bc35d6f9d8e244e00ac8c164
#
_entry.id   a1d6e9b4bc35d6f9d8e244e00ac8c164
#
_cell.length_a   1.000
_cell.length_b   1.000
_cell.length_c   1.000
_cell.angle_alpha   90.00
_cell.angle_beta   90.00
_cell.angle_gamma   90.00
#
_symmetry.space_group_name_H-M   'P 1'
#
loop_
_entity.id
_entity.type
_entity.pdbx_description
1 polymer ?
#
loop_
_entity_poly.entity_id
_entity_poly.type
_entity_poly.pdbx_seq_one_letter_code
_entity_poly.pdbx_strand_id
1 'polypeptide(L)'
;MGVSFLFVLVFVALSPVFAADYFVDNESGNDTATGMSTDAPWQSLNAVNRADLKPGDAVRFNREGQWRGQLKPKSGAENAPITYTAYGSGTEKPRLLGSVPLDKPSDWISEGDNLWSTRPVAVHRGSEVPDFLQRSWHVHKEGGAELAVKTTPKQHDGKDTKEYVLSCTAPGTKSNHIQLIVHGFKAEADKHYLLRFMAKSPKPFTIPSVRLSEPGAPWGGLGSTERPPGQIGDDWKEYGVLFRCQTAHDAARFTFSLGESLPVGEFSFVPLALCEATVETNGIDTDVGNIILDGTKAAFKKWTRADLKTQDDFWYDEKSIRVVYYSDDNPAKKYKNIEAALHRHIVDHTICSHVVFDGLDIRYGAAHGFGGTKAKHCVYRNLDVSWIGGADQYRQGGDGRRVRYGNGIEFWADAEDCLVENCRLWEIYDAALTNQGSGVNVERNITYRNNTIWNSEYSFEYWNRGPESVTENVVFENNVCVDAGFGWGHAQRPTKNGRHVMMYNNQAKTKNLIIRNNVFCNATESLIRIDSDFRDGLMMEGNQYWQPDGGEVFFRLIKNRYKTDDFRRYQEEVGLDKTSTLQQPDLKQYPALPMELRNK
;
A
#
# COMPACT_ATOMS: atom_id res chain seq x y z
N MET A 1 27.47 24.47 62.58
CA MET A 1 27.71 24.61 61.15
C MET A 1 26.49 24.13 60.40
N GLY A 2 25.63 25.08 60.00
CA GLY A 2 24.43 24.77 59.25
C GLY A 2 24.72 24.87 57.75
N VAL A 3 24.45 23.79 57.01
CA VAL A 3 24.56 23.78 55.55
C VAL A 3 23.18 24.04 54.99
N SER A 4 23.02 25.25 54.40
CA SER A 4 21.79 25.59 53.64
C SER A 4 21.88 25.00 52.24
N PHE A 5 20.96 24.09 51.89
CA PHE A 5 20.76 23.64 50.53
C PHE A 5 19.88 24.64 49.78
N LEU A 6 20.44 25.26 48.77
CA LEU A 6 19.72 26.12 47.82
C LEU A 6 19.08 25.24 46.74
N PHE A 7 17.77 25.08 46.76
CA PHE A 7 16.99 24.43 45.67
C PHE A 7 16.82 25.46 44.53
N VAL A 8 17.50 25.27 43.43
CA VAL A 8 17.24 26.00 42.17
C VAL A 8 16.09 25.32 41.45
N LEU A 9 14.92 25.92 41.49
CA LEU A 9 13.77 25.54 40.65
C LEU A 9 14.06 26.06 39.21
N VAL A 10 14.38 25.14 38.31
CA VAL A 10 14.45 25.43 36.85
C VAL A 10 13.01 25.41 36.34
N PHE A 11 12.41 26.59 36.15
CA PHE A 11 11.19 26.72 35.35
C PHE A 11 11.52 26.51 33.89
N VAL A 12 11.20 25.35 33.34
CA VAL A 12 11.13 25.14 31.91
C VAL A 12 9.87 25.84 31.41
N ALA A 13 10.03 27.02 30.83
CA ALA A 13 8.92 27.71 30.16
C ALA A 13 8.56 26.87 28.93
N LEU A 14 7.49 26.09 29.05
CA LEU A 14 6.81 25.50 27.89
C LEU A 14 6.20 26.65 27.09
N SER A 15 6.85 27.08 26.03
CA SER A 15 6.23 27.96 25.03
C SER A 15 4.98 27.27 24.49
N PRO A 16 3.81 27.95 24.45
CA PRO A 16 2.64 27.36 23.81
C PRO A 16 3.00 27.09 22.35
N VAL A 17 3.00 25.82 21.95
CA VAL A 17 3.08 25.44 20.55
C VAL A 17 1.71 25.74 19.97
N PHE A 18 1.58 26.82 19.19
CA PHE A 18 0.38 27.11 18.44
C PHE A 18 0.30 26.12 17.29
N ALA A 19 -0.86 25.50 17.13
CA ALA A 19 -1.17 24.65 15.99
C ALA A 19 -1.00 25.45 14.69
N ALA A 20 -0.32 24.87 13.71
CA ALA A 20 -0.07 25.49 12.40
C ALA A 20 -0.98 24.87 11.33
N ASP A 21 -1.41 25.71 10.39
CA ASP A 21 -2.05 25.29 9.16
C ASP A 21 -1.01 25.23 8.04
N TYR A 22 -0.93 24.10 7.34
CA TYR A 22 -0.14 23.92 6.14
C TYR A 22 -1.05 23.71 4.92
N PHE A 23 -0.75 24.38 3.85
CA PHE A 23 -1.54 24.38 2.61
C PHE A 23 -0.81 23.64 1.51
N VAL A 24 -1.55 22.86 0.73
CA VAL A 24 -1.02 22.04 -0.36
C VAL A 24 -1.85 22.30 -1.62
N ASP A 25 -1.20 22.75 -2.69
CA ASP A 25 -1.82 23.02 -3.98
C ASP A 25 -0.96 22.42 -5.09
N ASN A 26 -1.51 21.47 -5.84
CA ASN A 26 -0.76 20.75 -6.87
C ASN A 26 -0.47 21.62 -8.11
N GLU A 27 -1.18 22.70 -8.32
CA GLU A 27 -1.02 23.60 -9.48
C GLU A 27 -0.11 24.79 -9.16
N SER A 28 -0.41 25.51 -8.09
CA SER A 28 0.30 26.75 -7.74
C SER A 28 1.40 26.55 -6.66
N GLY A 29 1.48 25.37 -6.04
CA GLY A 29 2.38 25.09 -4.94
C GLY A 29 3.84 24.97 -5.34
N ASN A 30 4.73 25.10 -4.33
CA ASN A 30 6.17 24.90 -4.45
C ASN A 30 6.70 24.20 -3.19
N ASP A 31 7.35 23.04 -3.34
CA ASP A 31 7.87 22.25 -2.21
C ASP A 31 9.04 22.90 -1.46
N THR A 32 9.58 24.02 -1.95
CA THR A 32 10.57 24.84 -1.24
C THR A 32 9.93 25.98 -0.45
N ALA A 33 8.63 26.20 -0.59
CA ALA A 33 7.87 27.18 0.18
C ALA A 33 7.64 26.68 1.62
N THR A 34 7.19 27.60 2.49
CA THR A 34 6.89 27.26 3.89
C THR A 34 5.67 26.38 4.07
N GLY A 35 4.74 26.39 3.12
CA GLY A 35 3.42 25.74 3.23
C GLY A 35 2.44 26.43 4.17
N MET A 36 2.83 27.50 4.89
CA MET A 36 2.07 28.09 5.98
C MET A 36 1.02 29.14 5.56
N SER A 37 0.85 29.35 4.26
CA SER A 37 -0.19 30.23 3.72
C SER A 37 -0.70 29.74 2.36
N THR A 38 -1.87 30.19 1.97
CA THR A 38 -2.43 29.92 0.63
C THR A 38 -1.64 30.57 -0.49
N ASP A 39 -0.81 31.57 -0.21
CA ASP A 39 0.05 32.24 -1.20
C ASP A 39 1.41 31.56 -1.36
N ALA A 40 1.76 30.65 -0.46
CA ALA A 40 3.02 29.90 -0.48
C ALA A 40 2.80 28.41 -0.08
N PRO A 41 1.89 27.69 -0.77
CA PRO A 41 1.55 26.31 -0.45
C PRO A 41 2.64 25.35 -0.91
N TRP A 42 2.68 24.17 -0.33
CA TRP A 42 3.44 23.04 -0.88
C TRP A 42 2.76 22.50 -2.14
N GLN A 43 3.53 21.83 -2.99
CA GLN A 43 3.01 21.26 -4.22
C GLN A 43 2.66 19.77 -4.10
N SER A 44 3.48 18.99 -3.40
CA SER A 44 3.44 17.53 -3.49
C SER A 44 3.22 16.83 -2.15
N LEU A 45 2.79 15.54 -2.21
CA LEU A 45 2.76 14.65 -1.06
C LEU A 45 4.16 14.44 -0.45
N ASN A 46 5.23 14.58 -1.25
CA ASN A 46 6.59 14.46 -0.74
C ASN A 46 6.93 15.57 0.27
N ALA A 47 6.49 16.80 0.02
CA ALA A 47 6.66 17.88 0.99
C ALA A 47 5.88 17.57 2.28
N VAL A 48 4.62 17.15 2.16
CA VAL A 48 3.78 16.76 3.30
C VAL A 48 4.43 15.63 4.12
N ASN A 49 4.91 14.58 3.45
CA ASN A 49 5.52 13.43 4.12
C ASN A 49 6.83 13.76 4.84
N ARG A 50 7.60 14.76 4.34
CA ARG A 50 8.85 15.23 4.96
C ARG A 50 8.65 16.25 6.06
N ALA A 51 7.47 16.88 6.11
CA ALA A 51 7.19 17.93 7.07
C ALA A 51 7.31 17.42 8.51
N ASP A 52 7.90 18.27 9.38
CA ASP A 52 8.01 18.03 10.82
C ASP A 52 6.76 18.57 11.53
N LEU A 53 5.60 17.96 11.23
CA LEU A 53 4.33 18.34 11.81
C LEU A 53 4.32 18.09 13.32
N LYS A 54 3.70 19.01 14.05
CA LYS A 54 3.53 18.94 15.52
C LYS A 54 2.08 18.57 15.87
N PRO A 55 1.86 18.00 17.04
CA PRO A 55 0.49 17.77 17.53
C PRO A 55 -0.36 19.03 17.45
N GLY A 56 -1.54 18.91 16.87
CA GLY A 56 -2.49 20.00 16.64
C GLY A 56 -2.41 20.63 15.24
N ASP A 57 -1.35 20.38 14.45
CA ASP A 57 -1.21 20.93 13.12
C ASP A 57 -2.29 20.39 12.14
N ALA A 58 -2.60 21.19 11.11
CA ALA A 58 -3.47 20.77 10.03
C ALA A 58 -2.78 20.88 8.67
N VAL A 59 -2.92 19.85 7.84
CA VAL A 59 -2.52 19.86 6.44
C VAL A 59 -3.79 19.98 5.59
N ARG A 60 -3.88 21.05 4.83
CA ARG A 60 -5.05 21.43 4.03
C ARG A 60 -4.75 21.31 2.55
N PHE A 61 -5.42 20.38 1.88
CA PHE A 61 -5.32 20.18 0.44
C PHE A 61 -6.33 21.06 -0.30
N ASN A 62 -5.89 21.71 -1.38
CA ASN A 62 -6.78 22.53 -2.19
C ASN A 62 -7.88 21.66 -2.83
N ARG A 63 -9.14 22.10 -2.74
CA ARG A 63 -10.25 21.44 -3.43
C ARG A 63 -10.01 21.40 -4.92
N GLU A 64 -10.53 20.33 -5.59
CA GLU A 64 -10.32 20.07 -7.02
C GLU A 64 -8.88 19.64 -7.38
N GLY A 65 -7.92 19.79 -6.48
CA GLY A 65 -6.54 19.32 -6.65
C GLY A 65 -6.41 17.79 -6.63
N GLN A 66 -5.33 17.30 -7.26
CA GLN A 66 -5.04 15.87 -7.36
C GLN A 66 -3.56 15.60 -7.01
N TRP A 67 -3.32 14.65 -6.14
CA TRP A 67 -1.98 14.22 -5.73
C TRP A 67 -1.82 12.73 -5.94
N ARG A 68 -0.71 12.34 -6.58
CA ARG A 68 -0.38 10.93 -6.82
C ARG A 68 0.71 10.45 -5.88
N GLY A 69 0.54 9.24 -5.38
CA GLY A 69 1.52 8.61 -4.49
C GLY A 69 0.92 8.12 -3.19
N GLN A 70 1.74 8.03 -2.15
CA GLN A 70 1.37 7.55 -0.84
C GLN A 70 1.49 8.66 0.20
N LEU A 71 0.44 8.90 0.95
CA LEU A 71 0.47 9.75 2.14
C LEU A 71 0.92 8.91 3.35
N LYS A 72 1.91 9.41 4.10
CA LYS A 72 2.40 8.84 5.36
C LYS A 72 2.11 9.82 6.49
N PRO A 73 0.97 9.71 7.16
CA PRO A 73 0.56 10.66 8.16
C PRO A 73 1.49 10.67 9.37
N LYS A 74 1.62 11.83 10.02
CA LYS A 74 2.32 11.97 11.29
C LYS A 74 1.31 11.83 12.42
N SER A 75 1.78 11.31 13.57
CA SER A 75 0.94 11.19 14.76
C SER A 75 0.80 12.53 15.49
N GLY A 76 -0.42 12.81 15.92
CA GLY A 76 -0.71 13.88 16.86
C GLY A 76 -0.53 13.46 18.31
N ALA A 77 -1.28 14.09 19.20
CA ALA A 77 -1.35 13.75 20.62
C ALA A 77 -2.80 13.83 21.12
N GLU A 78 -3.05 13.31 22.30
CA GLU A 78 -4.34 13.48 22.98
C GLU A 78 -4.71 14.96 23.05
N ASN A 79 -5.95 15.29 22.67
CA ASN A 79 -6.47 16.66 22.57
C ASN A 79 -5.76 17.59 21.56
N ALA A 80 -4.81 17.08 20.77
CA ALA A 80 -4.09 17.80 19.74
C ALA A 80 -3.85 16.90 18.50
N PRO A 81 -4.90 16.39 17.83
CA PRO A 81 -4.74 15.54 16.67
C PRO A 81 -4.14 16.32 15.50
N ILE A 82 -3.36 15.63 14.65
CA ILE A 82 -3.00 16.17 13.35
C ILE A 82 -4.17 15.94 12.39
N THR A 83 -4.54 16.98 11.64
CA THR A 83 -5.69 16.91 10.73
C THR A 83 -5.25 17.02 9.27
N TYR A 84 -5.67 16.07 8.44
CA TYR A 84 -5.54 16.13 6.98
C TYR A 84 -6.92 16.40 6.40
N THR A 85 -7.08 17.57 5.76
CA THR A 85 -8.40 18.05 5.32
C THR A 85 -8.33 18.90 4.05
N ALA A 86 -9.44 19.46 3.65
CA ALA A 86 -9.58 20.32 2.46
C ALA A 86 -9.61 21.80 2.81
N TYR A 87 -9.25 22.67 1.85
CA TYR A 87 -9.49 24.09 1.85
C TYR A 87 -9.93 24.59 0.47
N GLY A 88 -10.35 25.84 0.37
CA GLY A 88 -10.81 26.45 -0.86
C GLY A 88 -12.31 26.34 -1.07
N SER A 89 -12.82 27.03 -2.09
CA SER A 89 -14.26 27.15 -2.39
C SER A 89 -14.77 26.17 -3.45
N GLY A 90 -13.89 25.32 -4.01
CA GLY A 90 -14.27 24.28 -4.98
C GLY A 90 -15.27 23.29 -4.41
N THR A 91 -16.05 22.65 -5.26
CA THR A 91 -17.08 21.67 -4.87
C THR A 91 -16.52 20.27 -4.70
N GLU A 92 -15.50 19.91 -5.47
CA GLU A 92 -14.88 18.59 -5.43
C GLU A 92 -13.90 18.46 -4.26
N LYS A 93 -13.89 17.29 -3.64
CA LYS A 93 -12.89 16.95 -2.63
C LYS A 93 -11.50 16.85 -3.25
N PRO A 94 -10.43 17.21 -2.53
CA PRO A 94 -9.06 16.94 -2.97
C PRO A 94 -8.83 15.44 -3.11
N ARG A 95 -8.19 15.03 -4.21
CA ARG A 95 -8.01 13.62 -4.57
C ARG A 95 -6.61 13.13 -4.28
N LEU A 96 -6.50 12.07 -3.50
CA LEU A 96 -5.26 11.31 -3.34
C LEU A 96 -5.37 10.05 -4.20
N LEU A 97 -4.49 9.90 -5.17
CA LEU A 97 -4.54 8.86 -6.20
C LEU A 97 -3.38 7.88 -6.05
N GLY A 98 -3.69 6.59 -5.93
CA GLY A 98 -2.69 5.51 -5.88
C GLY A 98 -2.27 4.99 -7.25
N SER A 99 -2.49 5.76 -8.31
CA SER A 99 -2.28 5.36 -9.70
C SER A 99 -1.32 6.26 -10.45
N VAL A 100 -0.95 5.83 -11.65
CA VAL A 100 -0.28 6.64 -12.66
C VAL A 100 -1.17 6.77 -13.89
N PRO A 101 -1.21 7.94 -14.55
CA PRO A 101 -1.97 8.14 -15.78
C PRO A 101 -1.24 7.50 -16.97
N LEU A 102 -1.99 6.86 -17.85
CA LEU A 102 -1.51 6.28 -19.11
C LEU A 102 -2.36 6.76 -20.29
N ASP A 103 -2.81 8.00 -20.25
CA ASP A 103 -3.82 8.59 -21.14
C ASP A 103 -3.24 9.27 -22.39
N LYS A 104 -1.91 9.27 -22.55
CA LYS A 104 -1.27 9.83 -23.75
C LYS A 104 -0.95 8.73 -24.75
N PRO A 105 -1.19 8.93 -26.05
CA PRO A 105 -0.79 7.97 -27.08
C PRO A 105 0.71 7.59 -27.01
N SER A 106 1.56 8.51 -26.55
CA SER A 106 2.99 8.29 -26.35
C SER A 106 3.34 7.37 -25.19
N ASP A 107 2.41 7.10 -24.27
CA ASP A 107 2.63 6.16 -23.14
C ASP A 107 2.66 4.70 -23.61
N TRP A 108 2.15 4.46 -24.82
CA TRP A 108 1.95 3.13 -25.38
C TRP A 108 2.84 2.87 -26.61
N ILE A 109 3.41 1.68 -26.67
CA ILE A 109 4.21 1.17 -27.79
C ILE A 109 3.47 -0.03 -28.37
N SER A 110 3.20 -0.02 -29.69
CA SER A 110 2.63 -1.19 -30.35
C SER A 110 3.66 -2.31 -30.43
N GLU A 111 3.24 -3.51 -30.05
CA GLU A 111 4.05 -4.75 -30.18
C GLU A 111 3.51 -5.67 -31.29
N GLY A 112 2.54 -5.22 -32.08
CA GLY A 112 1.82 -6.02 -33.07
C GLY A 112 0.69 -6.86 -32.44
N ASP A 113 -0.13 -7.50 -33.27
CA ASP A 113 -1.19 -8.44 -32.85
C ASP A 113 -2.15 -7.89 -31.77
N ASN A 114 -2.52 -6.61 -31.88
CA ASN A 114 -3.33 -5.88 -30.92
C ASN A 114 -2.70 -5.77 -29.53
N LEU A 115 -1.40 -6.02 -29.37
CA LEU A 115 -0.70 -5.85 -28.11
C LEU A 115 0.00 -4.48 -28.06
N TRP A 116 -0.17 -3.84 -26.92
CA TRP A 116 0.43 -2.56 -26.57
C TRP A 116 1.15 -2.68 -25.25
N SER A 117 2.32 -2.08 -25.12
CA SER A 117 3.01 -2.04 -23.83
C SER A 117 3.30 -0.60 -23.41
N THR A 118 3.35 -0.38 -22.11
CA THR A 118 3.86 0.89 -21.57
C THR A 118 5.36 1.00 -21.85
N ARG A 119 5.88 2.23 -21.90
CA ARG A 119 7.30 2.45 -22.11
C ARG A 119 8.12 1.76 -21.02
N PRO A 120 9.24 1.10 -21.37
CA PRO A 120 10.14 0.56 -20.37
C PRO A 120 10.77 1.69 -19.55
N VAL A 121 11.15 1.36 -18.32
CA VAL A 121 11.99 2.26 -17.52
C VAL A 121 13.35 2.36 -18.20
N ALA A 122 13.70 3.53 -18.70
CA ALA A 122 15.00 3.81 -19.30
C ALA A 122 15.92 4.45 -18.25
N VAL A 123 17.13 3.92 -18.14
CA VAL A 123 18.18 4.45 -17.26
C VAL A 123 19.28 5.01 -18.16
N HIS A 124 19.39 6.33 -18.11
CA HIS A 124 20.43 7.05 -18.84
C HIS A 124 21.60 7.31 -17.90
N ARG A 125 22.80 6.92 -18.35
CA ARG A 125 24.03 7.12 -17.63
C ARG A 125 24.46 8.59 -17.73
N GLY A 126 24.62 9.25 -16.59
CA GLY A 126 25.18 10.59 -16.47
C GLY A 126 26.68 10.56 -16.17
N SER A 127 27.16 11.58 -15.48
CA SER A 127 28.55 11.75 -15.07
C SER A 127 28.99 10.66 -14.08
N GLU A 128 30.24 10.24 -14.19
CA GLU A 128 30.84 9.33 -13.22
C GLU A 128 31.15 10.07 -11.92
N VAL A 129 30.94 9.41 -10.79
CA VAL A 129 31.36 9.91 -9.49
C VAL A 129 32.90 9.90 -9.45
N PRO A 130 33.57 11.05 -9.23
CA PRO A 130 35.02 11.14 -9.26
C PRO A 130 35.69 10.18 -8.28
N ASP A 131 36.83 9.64 -8.68
CA ASP A 131 37.70 8.80 -7.86
C ASP A 131 37.05 7.53 -7.29
N PHE A 132 35.87 7.12 -7.80
CA PHE A 132 35.18 5.95 -7.28
C PHE A 132 35.98 4.66 -7.45
N LEU A 133 36.63 4.45 -8.60
CA LEU A 133 37.44 3.24 -8.87
C LEU A 133 38.74 3.18 -8.06
N GLN A 134 39.22 4.30 -7.55
CA GLN A 134 40.43 4.38 -6.69
C GLN A 134 40.10 3.95 -5.25
N ARG A 135 38.85 3.89 -4.88
CA ARG A 135 38.41 3.46 -3.55
C ARG A 135 38.61 1.96 -3.38
N SER A 136 39.05 1.58 -2.18
CA SER A 136 39.25 0.17 -1.84
C SER A 136 37.95 -0.46 -1.43
N TRP A 137 37.66 -1.60 -2.04
CA TRP A 137 36.62 -2.49 -1.56
C TRP A 137 37.21 -3.42 -0.50
N HIS A 138 36.48 -3.66 0.56
CA HIS A 138 36.88 -4.58 1.63
C HIS A 138 35.76 -5.55 1.94
N VAL A 139 36.10 -6.70 2.53
CA VAL A 139 35.16 -7.73 2.92
C VAL A 139 35.11 -7.81 4.44
N HIS A 140 33.90 -7.67 4.99
CA HIS A 140 33.60 -7.97 6.37
C HIS A 140 33.03 -9.38 6.47
N LYS A 141 33.41 -10.14 7.48
CA LYS A 141 32.86 -11.48 7.79
C LYS A 141 32.58 -11.63 9.28
N GLU A 142 31.48 -12.32 9.53
CA GLU A 142 31.00 -12.62 10.89
C GLU A 142 30.19 -13.93 10.90
N GLY A 143 29.71 -14.36 12.05
CA GLY A 143 28.75 -15.48 12.19
C GLY A 143 29.25 -16.81 11.65
N GLY A 144 30.55 -17.09 11.76
CA GLY A 144 31.15 -18.33 11.27
C GLY A 144 31.38 -18.39 9.76
N ALA A 145 31.25 -17.27 9.06
CA ALA A 145 31.57 -17.20 7.64
C ALA A 145 33.09 -17.24 7.40
N GLU A 146 33.55 -18.02 6.44
CA GLU A 146 34.95 -18.21 6.09
C GLU A 146 35.19 -18.04 4.59
N LEU A 147 36.09 -17.11 4.26
CA LEU A 147 36.55 -16.89 2.88
C LEU A 147 37.93 -16.23 2.86
N ALA A 148 38.67 -16.44 1.77
CA ALA A 148 39.87 -15.69 1.41
C ALA A 148 39.56 -14.66 0.33
N VAL A 149 40.26 -13.53 0.35
CA VAL A 149 40.12 -12.49 -0.68
C VAL A 149 41.46 -12.27 -1.34
N LYS A 150 41.49 -12.41 -2.68
CA LYS A 150 42.63 -12.05 -3.51
C LYS A 150 42.28 -10.84 -4.36
N THR A 151 43.17 -9.84 -4.39
CA THR A 151 42.98 -8.63 -5.21
C THR A 151 44.10 -8.55 -6.24
N THR A 152 43.72 -8.33 -7.51
CA THR A 152 44.69 -8.16 -8.60
C THR A 152 44.36 -6.89 -9.41
N PRO A 153 45.40 -6.10 -9.79
CA PRO A 153 45.20 -4.98 -10.73
C PRO A 153 44.56 -5.48 -12.03
N LYS A 154 43.65 -4.69 -12.58
CA LYS A 154 42.97 -4.97 -13.85
C LYS A 154 42.72 -3.68 -14.61
N GLN A 155 42.63 -3.76 -15.92
CA GLN A 155 42.15 -2.67 -16.76
C GLN A 155 40.83 -3.06 -17.43
N HIS A 156 39.93 -2.11 -17.52
CA HIS A 156 38.68 -2.25 -18.26
C HIS A 156 38.36 -0.93 -18.97
N ASP A 157 38.14 -0.97 -20.28
CA ASP A 157 37.89 0.21 -21.12
C ASP A 157 38.91 1.35 -20.91
N GLY A 158 40.20 0.99 -20.76
CA GLY A 158 41.30 1.96 -20.56
C GLY A 158 41.36 2.55 -19.16
N LYS A 159 40.57 2.11 -18.21
CA LYS A 159 40.58 2.55 -16.80
C LYS A 159 41.20 1.50 -15.90
N ASP A 160 42.02 1.96 -14.97
CA ASP A 160 42.57 1.12 -13.92
C ASP A 160 41.50 0.78 -12.89
N THR A 161 41.37 -0.51 -12.59
CA THR A 161 40.48 -1.06 -11.58
C THR A 161 41.15 -2.27 -10.90
N LYS A 162 40.42 -2.99 -10.07
CA LYS A 162 40.90 -4.19 -9.40
C LYS A 162 39.89 -5.31 -9.51
N GLU A 163 40.38 -6.52 -9.73
CA GLU A 163 39.58 -7.73 -9.58
C GLU A 163 39.68 -8.22 -8.15
N TYR A 164 38.54 -8.50 -7.53
CA TYR A 164 38.38 -9.10 -6.21
C TYR A 164 37.86 -10.52 -6.39
N VAL A 165 38.66 -11.51 -5.99
CA VAL A 165 38.29 -12.92 -6.00
C VAL A 165 38.03 -13.35 -4.56
N LEU A 166 36.79 -13.69 -4.25
CA LEU A 166 36.34 -14.19 -2.96
C LEU A 166 36.25 -15.72 -3.02
N SER A 167 37.20 -16.42 -2.38
CA SER A 167 37.20 -17.88 -2.30
C SER A 167 36.51 -18.29 -1.02
N CYS A 168 35.20 -18.56 -1.10
CA CYS A 168 34.32 -18.90 0.02
C CYS A 168 34.42 -20.38 0.38
N THR A 169 34.64 -20.69 1.66
CA THR A 169 34.60 -22.05 2.21
C THR A 169 33.41 -22.27 3.15
N ALA A 170 32.89 -21.19 3.76
CA ALA A 170 31.67 -21.21 4.55
C ALA A 170 30.93 -19.86 4.42
N PRO A 171 29.70 -19.83 3.85
CA PRO A 171 28.98 -18.57 3.60
C PRO A 171 28.33 -17.95 4.85
N GLY A 172 28.27 -18.69 5.96
CA GLY A 172 27.47 -18.31 7.13
C GLY A 172 25.99 -18.64 6.96
N THR A 173 25.14 -18.13 7.85
CA THR A 173 23.70 -18.49 7.92
C THR A 173 22.78 -17.29 7.73
N LYS A 174 23.33 -16.08 7.49
CA LYS A 174 22.57 -14.86 7.23
C LYS A 174 23.25 -14.06 6.12
N SER A 175 22.49 -13.28 5.40
CA SER A 175 22.99 -12.47 4.28
C SER A 175 24.12 -11.50 4.69
N ASN A 176 24.05 -10.91 5.87
CA ASN A 176 25.06 -9.98 6.39
C ASN A 176 26.35 -10.64 6.93
N HIS A 177 26.42 -11.98 7.00
CA HIS A 177 27.62 -12.67 7.49
C HIS A 177 28.83 -12.52 6.56
N ILE A 178 28.61 -12.19 5.29
CA ILE A 178 29.65 -11.74 4.35
C ILE A 178 29.18 -10.47 3.71
N GLN A 179 29.96 -9.39 3.83
CA GLN A 179 29.66 -8.12 3.20
C GLN A 179 30.85 -7.62 2.36
N LEU A 180 30.62 -7.33 1.07
CA LEU A 180 31.56 -6.63 0.22
C LEU A 180 31.20 -5.13 0.21
N ILE A 181 32.14 -4.28 0.58
CA ILE A 181 31.86 -2.91 1.01
C ILE A 181 32.79 -1.93 0.31
N VAL A 182 32.25 -0.80 -0.16
CA VAL A 182 32.96 0.40 -0.54
C VAL A 182 32.32 1.63 0.11
N HIS A 183 33.11 2.61 0.53
CA HIS A 183 32.59 3.83 1.17
C HIS A 183 33.43 5.07 0.84
N GLY A 184 32.96 6.24 1.31
CA GLY A 184 33.69 7.50 1.23
C GLY A 184 33.39 8.29 -0.05
N PHE A 185 32.30 8.04 -0.75
CA PHE A 185 31.85 8.84 -1.89
C PHE A 185 30.66 9.74 -1.49
N LYS A 186 30.55 10.88 -2.16
CA LYS A 186 29.43 11.79 -1.94
C LYS A 186 28.17 11.25 -2.62
N ALA A 187 27.07 11.21 -1.88
CA ALA A 187 25.73 10.93 -2.40
C ALA A 187 24.80 12.13 -2.12
N GLU A 188 24.10 12.60 -3.12
CA GLU A 188 23.20 13.76 -3.05
C GLU A 188 21.74 13.30 -2.99
N ALA A 189 20.92 13.99 -2.20
CA ALA A 189 19.51 13.67 -2.09
C ALA A 189 18.80 13.84 -3.44
N ASP A 190 17.74 13.03 -3.64
CA ASP A 190 16.89 13.00 -4.83
C ASP A 190 17.59 12.63 -6.16
N LYS A 191 18.85 12.18 -6.10
CA LYS A 191 19.58 11.66 -7.26
C LYS A 191 19.53 10.14 -7.36
N HIS A 192 19.58 9.66 -8.60
CA HIS A 192 19.81 8.25 -8.89
C HIS A 192 21.29 8.00 -9.17
N TYR A 193 21.77 6.83 -8.75
CA TYR A 193 23.12 6.33 -8.98
C TYR A 193 23.07 4.94 -9.60
N LEU A 194 23.83 4.74 -10.66
CA LEU A 194 24.02 3.44 -11.30
C LEU A 194 25.42 2.93 -10.97
N LEU A 195 25.51 1.91 -10.10
CA LEU A 195 26.75 1.19 -9.83
C LEU A 195 26.89 0.07 -10.88
N ARG A 196 28.01 0.08 -11.60
CA ARG A 196 28.33 -0.91 -12.64
C ARG A 196 29.52 -1.75 -12.21
N PHE A 197 29.44 -3.04 -12.50
CA PHE A 197 30.52 -3.99 -12.22
C PHE A 197 30.46 -5.21 -13.13
N MET A 198 31.62 -5.86 -13.36
CA MET A 198 31.67 -7.22 -13.93
C MET A 198 31.67 -8.21 -12.79
N ALA A 199 30.99 -9.33 -12.97
CA ALA A 199 31.06 -10.44 -12.03
C ALA A 199 30.87 -11.79 -12.70
N LYS A 200 31.36 -12.85 -12.03
CA LYS A 200 31.08 -14.25 -12.36
C LYS A 200 31.17 -15.14 -11.13
N SER A 201 30.47 -16.26 -11.15
CA SER A 201 30.54 -17.31 -10.15
C SER A 201 30.27 -18.69 -10.80
N PRO A 202 31.11 -19.70 -10.66
CA PRO A 202 30.89 -21.02 -11.25
C PRO A 202 29.56 -21.67 -10.85
N LYS A 203 28.99 -21.26 -9.72
CA LYS A 203 27.65 -21.64 -9.28
C LYS A 203 26.79 -20.38 -9.26
N PRO A 204 25.75 -20.31 -10.11
CA PRO A 204 24.88 -19.15 -10.15
C PRO A 204 24.21 -18.86 -8.80
N PHE A 205 24.15 -17.57 -8.42
CA PHE A 205 23.47 -17.13 -7.21
C PHE A 205 22.91 -15.71 -7.36
N THR A 206 21.99 -15.33 -6.49
CA THR A 206 21.46 -13.95 -6.42
C THR A 206 22.00 -13.27 -5.17
N ILE A 207 22.47 -12.04 -5.33
CA ILE A 207 22.92 -11.22 -4.21
C ILE A 207 21.69 -10.82 -3.38
N PRO A 208 21.59 -11.24 -2.11
CA PRO A 208 20.37 -11.02 -1.31
C PRO A 208 20.03 -9.54 -1.10
N SER A 209 21.04 -8.70 -0.92
CA SER A 209 20.83 -7.28 -0.65
C SER A 209 22.02 -6.45 -1.11
N VAL A 210 21.73 -5.32 -1.75
CA VAL A 210 22.69 -4.23 -1.98
C VAL A 210 22.10 -2.96 -1.40
N ARG A 211 22.82 -2.26 -0.53
CA ARG A 211 22.31 -1.10 0.20
C ARG A 211 23.20 0.11 0.05
N LEU A 212 22.59 1.29 -0.08
CA LEU A 212 23.21 2.60 0.11
C LEU A 212 22.92 3.04 1.56
N SER A 213 23.97 3.29 2.35
CA SER A 213 23.84 3.60 3.77
C SER A 213 24.91 4.56 4.28
N GLU A 214 24.77 5.03 5.51
CA GLU A 214 25.80 5.73 6.24
C GLU A 214 27.04 4.84 6.44
N PRO A 215 28.26 5.43 6.53
CA PRO A 215 29.51 4.67 6.66
C PRO A 215 29.75 4.08 8.04
N GLY A 216 29.04 4.55 9.07
CA GLY A 216 29.17 4.16 10.48
C GLY A 216 27.86 3.74 11.13
N ALA A 217 27.93 3.24 12.37
CA ALA A 217 26.77 2.87 13.14
C ALA A 217 25.88 4.10 13.43
N PRO A 218 24.56 3.97 13.35
CA PRO A 218 23.74 2.73 13.19
C PRO A 218 23.57 2.25 11.74
N TRP A 219 24.39 2.68 10.79
CA TRP A 219 24.33 2.35 9.36
C TRP A 219 22.96 2.64 8.74
N GLY A 220 22.45 3.83 9.02
CA GLY A 220 21.17 4.32 8.50
C GLY A 220 21.09 4.20 6.97
N GLY A 221 19.93 3.83 6.44
CA GLY A 221 19.71 3.78 4.99
C GLY A 221 19.67 5.20 4.42
N LEU A 222 20.40 5.47 3.34
CA LEU A 222 20.39 6.76 2.63
C LEU A 222 19.43 6.74 1.42
N GLY A 223 18.82 5.61 1.12
CA GLY A 223 17.92 5.47 -0.01
C GLY A 223 17.52 4.04 -0.29
N SER A 224 16.94 3.81 -1.47
CA SER A 224 16.40 2.52 -1.91
C SER A 224 17.16 1.96 -3.11
N THR A 225 17.25 0.64 -3.20
CA THR A 225 17.68 -0.09 -4.40
C THR A 225 16.46 -0.30 -5.29
N GLU A 226 16.44 0.37 -6.44
CA GLU A 226 15.31 0.29 -7.38
C GLU A 226 15.46 -0.85 -8.39
N ARG A 227 16.70 -1.17 -8.77
CA ARG A 227 16.99 -2.31 -9.64
C ARG A 227 18.22 -3.07 -9.12
N PRO A 228 18.01 -4.26 -8.54
CA PRO A 228 19.10 -5.15 -8.12
C PRO A 228 19.82 -5.76 -9.34
N PRO A 229 21.02 -6.33 -9.16
CA PRO A 229 21.87 -6.80 -10.28
C PRO A 229 21.33 -8.04 -11.00
N GLY A 230 20.33 -8.74 -10.43
CA GLY A 230 19.89 -10.03 -10.95
C GLY A 230 20.80 -11.19 -10.55
N GLN A 231 20.64 -12.34 -11.23
CA GLN A 231 21.41 -13.55 -10.95
C GLN A 231 22.83 -13.43 -11.54
N ILE A 232 23.84 -13.68 -10.72
CA ILE A 232 25.24 -13.81 -11.14
C ILE A 232 25.42 -15.19 -11.74
N GLY A 233 25.95 -15.26 -12.96
CA GLY A 233 26.20 -16.50 -13.69
C GLY A 233 27.67 -16.93 -13.69
N ASP A 234 27.98 -17.95 -14.46
CA ASP A 234 29.31 -18.59 -14.56
C ASP A 234 30.28 -17.87 -15.52
N ASP A 235 29.74 -17.09 -16.44
CA ASP A 235 30.53 -16.27 -17.36
C ASP A 235 30.67 -14.82 -16.86
N TRP A 236 31.75 -14.15 -17.28
CA TRP A 236 31.93 -12.72 -17.09
C TRP A 236 30.81 -11.92 -17.76
N LYS A 237 30.04 -11.21 -16.95
CA LYS A 237 28.97 -10.36 -17.42
C LYS A 237 28.98 -9.03 -16.67
N GLU A 238 28.60 -7.96 -17.36
CA GLU A 238 28.36 -6.67 -16.73
C GLU A 238 26.99 -6.67 -16.04
N TYR A 239 26.98 -6.16 -14.82
CA TYR A 239 25.80 -5.96 -13.99
C TYR A 239 25.67 -4.50 -13.59
N GLY A 240 24.44 -4.06 -13.38
CA GLY A 240 24.13 -2.73 -12.89
C GLY A 240 23.20 -2.80 -11.69
N VAL A 241 23.43 -1.93 -10.71
CA VAL A 241 22.51 -1.70 -9.58
C VAL A 241 22.09 -0.25 -9.60
N LEU A 242 20.79 0.01 -9.67
CA LEU A 242 20.23 1.35 -9.63
C LEU A 242 19.76 1.67 -8.21
N PHE A 243 20.21 2.81 -7.70
CA PHE A 243 19.83 3.34 -6.40
C PHE A 243 19.18 4.70 -6.55
N ARG A 244 18.18 4.97 -5.71
CA ARG A 244 17.71 6.34 -5.46
C ARG A 244 18.21 6.79 -4.10
N CYS A 245 18.99 7.85 -4.05
CA CYS A 245 19.41 8.49 -2.82
C CYS A 245 18.30 9.41 -2.32
N GLN A 246 17.87 9.23 -1.07
CA GLN A 246 16.82 10.03 -0.43
C GLN A 246 17.39 11.02 0.60
N THR A 247 18.55 10.69 1.18
CA THR A 247 19.24 11.53 2.16
C THR A 247 20.69 11.71 1.74
N ALA A 248 21.13 12.96 1.61
CA ALA A 248 22.51 13.28 1.22
C ALA A 248 23.52 12.87 2.30
N HIS A 249 24.70 12.43 1.86
CA HIS A 249 25.82 12.13 2.74
C HIS A 249 27.17 12.28 2.01
N ASP A 250 28.15 12.94 2.66
CA ASP A 250 29.45 13.22 2.03
C ASP A 250 30.39 12.00 1.94
N ALA A 251 30.11 10.96 2.71
CA ALA A 251 30.92 9.74 2.77
C ALA A 251 30.06 8.46 2.73
N ALA A 252 29.11 8.39 1.81
CA ALA A 252 28.18 7.27 1.67
C ALA A 252 28.88 5.92 1.46
N ARG A 253 28.18 4.84 1.76
CA ARG A 253 28.66 3.46 1.70
C ARG A 253 27.72 2.59 0.86
N PHE A 254 28.28 1.78 -0.06
CA PHE A 254 27.58 0.62 -0.61
C PHE A 254 27.99 -0.65 0.11
N THR A 255 27.02 -1.51 0.37
CA THR A 255 27.20 -2.83 0.97
C THR A 255 26.46 -3.88 0.17
N PHE A 256 27.21 -4.86 -0.36
CA PHE A 256 26.66 -6.09 -0.91
C PHE A 256 26.64 -7.13 0.21
N SER A 257 25.47 -7.53 0.64
CA SER A 257 25.31 -8.63 1.59
C SER A 257 25.27 -9.93 0.78
N LEU A 258 26.28 -10.78 0.95
CA LEU A 258 26.51 -11.98 0.15
C LEU A 258 26.23 -13.27 0.91
N GLY A 259 26.40 -13.26 2.24
CA GLY A 259 26.35 -14.35 3.22
C GLY A 259 25.66 -15.63 2.71
N GLU A 260 24.69 -16.12 3.38
CA GLU A 260 24.01 -17.42 3.12
C GLU A 260 23.80 -17.82 1.63
N SER A 261 23.79 -16.86 0.71
CA SER A 261 23.58 -17.09 -0.73
C SER A 261 24.87 -17.24 -1.52
N LEU A 262 26.02 -16.82 -0.98
CA LEU A 262 27.31 -16.97 -1.69
C LEU A 262 27.69 -18.44 -1.73
N PRO A 263 27.84 -19.06 -2.94
CA PRO A 263 28.18 -20.46 -3.04
C PRO A 263 29.60 -20.73 -2.55
N VAL A 264 29.83 -21.91 -1.99
CA VAL A 264 31.20 -22.41 -1.73
C VAL A 264 31.93 -22.51 -3.06
N GLY A 265 33.09 -21.85 -3.13
CA GLY A 265 33.89 -21.68 -4.34
C GLY A 265 34.32 -20.24 -4.56
N GLU A 266 34.63 -19.89 -5.79
CA GLU A 266 35.12 -18.56 -6.16
C GLU A 266 33.99 -17.67 -6.71
N PHE A 267 33.95 -16.44 -6.22
CA PHE A 267 33.16 -15.35 -6.78
C PHE A 267 34.13 -14.23 -7.19
N SER A 268 34.11 -13.85 -8.46
CA SER A 268 34.93 -12.78 -9.00
C SER A 268 34.10 -11.52 -9.24
N PHE A 269 34.64 -10.37 -8.82
CA PHE A 269 33.99 -9.07 -8.89
C PHE A 269 34.98 -8.01 -9.36
N VAL A 270 34.58 -7.15 -10.32
CA VAL A 270 35.37 -6.03 -10.84
C VAL A 270 34.50 -4.78 -10.89
N PRO A 271 34.72 -3.77 -10.04
CA PRO A 271 33.97 -2.51 -10.14
C PRO A 271 34.35 -1.76 -11.43
N LEU A 272 33.36 -1.19 -12.12
CA LEU A 272 33.56 -0.45 -13.38
C LEU A 272 33.32 1.06 -13.24
N ALA A 273 32.27 1.46 -12.58
CA ALA A 273 31.92 2.85 -12.35
C ALA A 273 30.78 2.99 -11.36
N LEU A 274 30.73 4.13 -10.67
CA LEU A 274 29.51 4.69 -10.09
C LEU A 274 29.16 5.93 -10.90
N CYS A 275 27.98 5.97 -11.50
CA CYS A 275 27.53 7.10 -12.31
C CYS A 275 26.29 7.73 -11.67
N GLU A 276 26.15 9.03 -11.76
CA GLU A 276 24.82 9.62 -11.68
C GLU A 276 23.94 9.02 -12.78
N ALA A 277 22.67 8.91 -12.54
CA ALA A 277 21.74 8.39 -13.52
C ALA A 277 20.48 9.26 -13.61
N THR A 278 19.92 9.33 -14.81
CA THR A 278 18.56 9.86 -15.04
C THR A 278 17.65 8.68 -15.37
N VAL A 279 16.54 8.61 -14.67
CA VAL A 279 15.56 7.55 -14.87
C VAL A 279 14.33 8.13 -15.54
N GLU A 280 14.09 7.70 -16.76
CA GLU A 280 12.81 7.96 -17.43
C GLU A 280 11.86 6.82 -17.06
N THR A 281 10.80 7.15 -16.36
CA THR A 281 9.78 6.19 -15.93
C THR A 281 8.40 6.68 -16.34
N ASN A 282 7.52 5.73 -16.64
CA ASN A 282 6.09 6.00 -16.76
C ASN A 282 5.38 6.06 -15.39
N GLY A 283 6.13 6.03 -14.28
CA GLY A 283 5.60 6.01 -12.92
C GLY A 283 5.22 4.63 -12.38
N ILE A 284 5.24 3.59 -13.20
CA ILE A 284 5.00 2.21 -12.77
C ILE A 284 6.30 1.68 -12.15
N ASP A 285 6.26 1.32 -10.87
CA ASP A 285 7.41 0.82 -10.10
C ASP A 285 7.07 -0.46 -9.29
N THR A 286 5.83 -0.88 -9.35
CA THR A 286 5.30 -2.06 -8.66
C THR A 286 4.14 -2.67 -9.45
N ASP A 287 3.57 -3.80 -8.97
CA ASP A 287 2.42 -4.44 -9.61
C ASP A 287 1.27 -3.45 -9.87
N VAL A 288 0.69 -3.57 -11.06
CA VAL A 288 -0.54 -2.88 -11.44
C VAL A 288 -1.71 -3.82 -11.17
N GLY A 289 -2.50 -3.52 -10.15
CA GLY A 289 -3.61 -4.38 -9.75
C GLY A 289 -4.89 -4.14 -10.52
N ASN A 290 -5.10 -2.93 -11.03
CA ASN A 290 -6.24 -2.56 -11.85
C ASN A 290 -5.87 -1.46 -12.84
N ILE A 291 -6.56 -1.40 -13.95
CA ILE A 291 -6.54 -0.26 -14.88
C ILE A 291 -7.97 0.24 -15.00
N ILE A 292 -8.17 1.49 -14.60
CA ILE A 292 -9.47 2.14 -14.61
C ILE A 292 -9.58 3.02 -15.87
N LEU A 293 -10.66 2.84 -16.61
CA LEU A 293 -10.94 3.46 -17.89
C LEU A 293 -12.09 4.46 -17.73
N ASP A 294 -11.84 5.72 -18.05
CA ASP A 294 -12.80 6.84 -17.97
C ASP A 294 -13.53 6.95 -16.61
N GLY A 295 -12.88 6.45 -15.53
CA GLY A 295 -13.41 6.45 -14.16
C GLY A 295 -14.63 5.56 -13.91
N THR A 296 -15.03 4.73 -14.88
CA THR A 296 -16.30 3.97 -14.84
C THR A 296 -16.15 2.48 -15.15
N LYS A 297 -15.02 2.05 -15.70
CA LYS A 297 -14.80 0.67 -16.14
C LYS A 297 -13.42 0.19 -15.69
N ALA A 298 -13.31 -1.08 -15.30
CA ALA A 298 -12.04 -1.76 -15.05
C ALA A 298 -11.62 -2.61 -16.25
N ALA A 299 -10.34 -2.60 -16.58
CA ALA A 299 -9.73 -3.57 -17.47
C ALA A 299 -9.53 -4.92 -16.76
N PHE A 300 -9.31 -6.00 -17.51
CA PHE A 300 -9.24 -7.37 -16.99
C PHE A 300 -7.78 -7.82 -16.78
N LYS A 301 -7.37 -7.98 -15.52
CA LYS A 301 -6.02 -8.47 -15.19
C LYS A 301 -5.87 -9.94 -15.57
N LYS A 302 -4.80 -10.23 -16.32
CA LYS A 302 -4.33 -11.57 -16.67
C LYS A 302 -2.99 -11.86 -16.01
N TRP A 303 -2.54 -13.11 -16.07
CA TRP A 303 -1.35 -13.57 -15.35
C TRP A 303 -0.16 -13.87 -16.26
N THR A 304 -0.39 -13.98 -17.57
CA THR A 304 0.67 -14.17 -18.57
C THR A 304 0.33 -13.39 -19.85
N ARG A 305 1.36 -13.11 -20.64
CA ARG A 305 1.18 -12.49 -21.97
C ARG A 305 0.26 -13.32 -22.88
N ALA A 306 0.31 -14.65 -22.78
CA ALA A 306 -0.48 -15.56 -23.61
C ALA A 306 -2.00 -15.51 -23.30
N ASP A 307 -2.38 -14.98 -22.15
CA ASP A 307 -3.77 -14.85 -21.73
C ASP A 307 -4.44 -13.57 -22.27
N LEU A 308 -3.67 -12.67 -22.90
CA LEU A 308 -4.19 -11.44 -23.49
C LEU A 308 -4.87 -11.74 -24.82
N LYS A 309 -6.20 -11.77 -24.86
CA LYS A 309 -6.97 -12.22 -26.03
C LYS A 309 -8.17 -11.35 -26.36
N THR A 310 -8.64 -10.57 -25.40
CA THR A 310 -9.84 -9.75 -25.56
C THR A 310 -9.56 -8.29 -25.22
N GLN A 311 -10.33 -7.40 -25.84
CA GLN A 311 -10.23 -5.96 -25.58
C GLN A 311 -10.24 -5.68 -24.08
N ASP A 312 -9.28 -4.87 -23.62
CA ASP A 312 -9.05 -4.46 -22.24
C ASP A 312 -8.47 -5.55 -21.32
N ASP A 313 -7.97 -6.66 -21.85
CA ASP A 313 -7.10 -7.55 -21.09
C ASP A 313 -5.75 -6.87 -20.83
N PHE A 314 -5.21 -6.99 -19.62
CA PHE A 314 -3.87 -6.50 -19.32
C PHE A 314 -3.09 -7.48 -18.44
N TRP A 315 -1.78 -7.44 -18.58
CA TRP A 315 -0.83 -8.18 -17.76
C TRP A 315 0.30 -7.25 -17.31
N TYR A 316 0.67 -7.34 -16.03
CA TYR A 316 1.86 -6.69 -15.51
C TYR A 316 3.06 -7.62 -15.61
N ASP A 317 4.07 -7.23 -16.37
CA ASP A 317 5.34 -7.95 -16.50
C ASP A 317 6.32 -7.49 -15.43
N GLU A 318 6.45 -8.25 -14.35
CA GLU A 318 7.34 -7.97 -13.22
C GLU A 318 8.82 -7.85 -13.65
N LYS A 319 9.24 -8.55 -14.72
CA LYS A 319 10.62 -8.54 -15.18
C LYS A 319 10.99 -7.25 -15.89
N SER A 320 10.10 -6.72 -16.68
CA SER A 320 10.31 -5.48 -17.45
C SER A 320 9.67 -4.25 -16.80
N ILE A 321 8.94 -4.43 -15.69
CA ILE A 321 8.21 -3.36 -14.97
C ILE A 321 7.30 -2.60 -15.94
N ARG A 322 6.48 -3.35 -16.70
CA ARG A 322 5.60 -2.81 -17.73
C ARG A 322 4.21 -3.44 -17.66
N VAL A 323 3.23 -2.68 -18.08
CA VAL A 323 1.92 -3.21 -18.46
C VAL A 323 1.95 -3.60 -19.93
N VAL A 324 1.47 -4.81 -20.24
CA VAL A 324 1.12 -5.24 -21.60
C VAL A 324 -0.41 -5.31 -21.67
N TYR A 325 -0.98 -4.70 -22.70
CA TYR A 325 -2.40 -4.46 -22.83
C TYR A 325 -2.91 -4.92 -24.19
N TYR A 326 -4.06 -5.57 -24.23
CA TYR A 326 -4.68 -5.97 -25.49
C TYR A 326 -5.73 -4.93 -25.93
N SER A 327 -5.52 -4.34 -27.10
CA SER A 327 -6.41 -3.35 -27.68
C SER A 327 -6.26 -3.31 -29.21
N ASP A 328 -7.37 -3.18 -29.93
CA ASP A 328 -7.42 -3.07 -31.38
C ASP A 328 -6.84 -1.74 -31.92
N ASP A 329 -6.72 -0.71 -31.10
CA ASP A 329 -5.98 0.56 -31.38
C ASP A 329 -5.23 0.98 -30.09
N ASN A 330 -4.43 2.04 -30.20
CA ASN A 330 -3.73 2.62 -29.06
C ASN A 330 -4.75 2.92 -27.93
N PRO A 331 -4.53 2.37 -26.71
CA PRO A 331 -5.49 2.53 -25.62
C PRO A 331 -5.88 3.98 -25.35
N ALA A 332 -4.93 4.92 -25.42
CA ALA A 332 -5.17 6.34 -25.19
C ALA A 332 -5.91 7.07 -26.32
N LYS A 333 -6.20 6.39 -27.44
CA LYS A 333 -7.13 6.90 -28.44
C LYS A 333 -8.57 6.43 -28.18
N LYS A 334 -8.73 5.32 -27.45
CA LYS A 334 -10.04 4.75 -27.13
C LYS A 334 -10.62 5.34 -25.85
N TYR A 335 -9.77 5.66 -24.88
CA TYR A 335 -10.16 6.16 -23.55
C TYR A 335 -9.49 7.50 -23.29
N LYS A 336 -10.26 8.44 -22.71
CA LYS A 336 -9.78 9.79 -22.39
C LYS A 336 -8.98 9.82 -21.10
N ASN A 337 -9.27 8.90 -20.18
CA ASN A 337 -8.58 8.76 -18.91
C ASN A 337 -8.27 7.29 -18.66
N ILE A 338 -7.00 6.98 -18.43
CA ILE A 338 -6.51 5.63 -18.12
C ILE A 338 -5.65 5.72 -16.86
N GLU A 339 -6.10 5.10 -15.78
CA GLU A 339 -5.45 5.13 -14.48
C GLU A 339 -4.93 3.73 -14.12
N ALA A 340 -3.63 3.53 -14.10
CA ALA A 340 -2.99 2.28 -13.68
C ALA A 340 -2.78 2.30 -12.16
N ALA A 341 -3.61 1.58 -11.42
CA ALA A 341 -3.56 1.49 -9.97
C ALA A 341 -2.36 0.66 -9.51
N LEU A 342 -1.51 1.24 -8.66
CA LEU A 342 -0.27 0.66 -8.18
C LEU A 342 -0.45 -0.11 -6.87
N HIS A 343 0.35 -1.18 -6.69
CA HIS A 343 0.35 -2.01 -5.48
C HIS A 343 0.97 -1.27 -4.29
N ARG A 344 0.24 -0.32 -3.74
CA ARG A 344 0.55 0.39 -2.49
C ARG A 344 -0.72 0.90 -1.84
N HIS A 345 -0.70 1.11 -0.52
CA HIS A 345 -1.74 1.86 0.18
C HIS A 345 -1.67 3.32 -0.27
N ILE A 346 -2.82 3.95 -0.47
CA ILE A 346 -2.84 5.40 -0.78
C ILE A 346 -2.50 6.18 0.47
N VAL A 347 -3.04 5.78 1.62
CA VAL A 347 -2.67 6.28 2.93
C VAL A 347 -2.13 5.13 3.77
N ASP A 348 -0.86 5.21 4.15
CA ASP A 348 -0.20 4.25 5.04
C ASP A 348 -0.27 4.78 6.48
N HIS A 349 -1.25 4.30 7.23
CA HIS A 349 -1.48 4.70 8.62
C HIS A 349 -0.79 3.79 9.65
N THR A 350 0.24 3.07 9.25
CA THR A 350 1.03 2.22 10.15
C THR A 350 1.60 3.03 11.32
N ILE A 351 1.32 2.58 12.55
CA ILE A 351 1.77 3.23 13.82
C ILE A 351 1.31 4.69 13.91
N CYS A 352 0.13 4.97 13.38
CA CYS A 352 -0.45 6.31 13.37
C CYS A 352 -1.37 6.49 14.58
N SER A 353 -1.27 7.61 15.29
CA SER A 353 -2.14 7.90 16.43
C SER A 353 -2.58 9.36 16.49
N HIS A 354 -3.82 9.58 16.96
CA HIS A 354 -4.41 10.92 17.09
C HIS A 354 -4.37 11.69 15.77
N VAL A 355 -5.00 11.12 14.73
CA VAL A 355 -5.07 11.74 13.40
C VAL A 355 -6.50 11.81 12.92
N VAL A 356 -6.86 12.92 12.29
CA VAL A 356 -8.16 13.13 11.65
C VAL A 356 -7.96 13.24 10.14
N PHE A 357 -8.65 12.39 9.37
CA PHE A 357 -8.78 12.50 7.92
C PHE A 357 -10.21 12.96 7.62
N ASP A 358 -10.37 14.12 7.01
CA ASP A 358 -11.67 14.76 6.82
C ASP A 358 -11.84 15.37 5.42
N GLY A 359 -12.86 14.94 4.69
CA GLY A 359 -13.25 15.57 3.44
C GLY A 359 -12.30 15.32 2.26
N LEU A 360 -11.60 14.17 2.23
CA LEU A 360 -10.70 13.75 1.16
C LEU A 360 -11.35 12.70 0.25
N ASP A 361 -10.85 12.58 -0.97
CA ASP A 361 -11.24 11.58 -1.96
C ASP A 361 -10.04 10.69 -2.28
N ILE A 362 -10.15 9.40 -2.00
CA ILE A 362 -9.07 8.40 -2.05
C ILE A 362 -9.40 7.39 -3.14
N ARG A 363 -8.65 7.40 -4.26
CA ARG A 363 -8.99 6.56 -5.43
C ARG A 363 -7.80 5.88 -6.08
N TYR A 364 -8.11 4.79 -6.81
CA TYR A 364 -7.22 4.14 -7.76
C TYR A 364 -5.96 3.55 -7.13
N GLY A 365 -6.05 3.00 -5.93
CA GLY A 365 -4.97 2.24 -5.28
C GLY A 365 -5.18 0.74 -5.42
N ALA A 366 -4.15 -0.03 -5.76
CA ALA A 366 -4.32 -1.46 -5.96
C ALA A 366 -4.08 -2.31 -4.70
N ALA A 367 -3.60 -1.73 -3.60
CA ALA A 367 -3.64 -2.35 -2.27
C ALA A 367 -4.87 -1.81 -1.51
N HIS A 368 -4.69 -1.13 -0.38
CA HIS A 368 -5.79 -0.53 0.38
C HIS A 368 -5.90 0.97 0.12
N GLY A 369 -7.09 1.52 0.30
CA GLY A 369 -7.27 2.97 0.37
C GLY A 369 -6.52 3.51 1.59
N PHE A 370 -6.91 3.04 2.77
CA PHE A 370 -6.16 3.19 4.02
C PHE A 370 -5.72 1.80 4.48
N GLY A 371 -4.45 1.61 4.75
CA GLY A 371 -3.92 0.33 5.22
C GLY A 371 -2.75 0.49 6.17
N GLY A 372 -2.57 -0.48 7.05
CA GLY A 372 -1.50 -0.48 8.03
C GLY A 372 -1.89 -1.04 9.38
N THR A 373 -0.91 -1.15 10.29
CA THR A 373 -1.07 -1.70 11.62
C THR A 373 -1.03 -0.62 12.70
N LYS A 374 -1.63 -0.88 13.85
CA LYS A 374 -1.50 -0.04 15.06
C LYS A 374 -2.02 1.38 14.90
N ALA A 375 -3.10 1.56 14.12
CA ALA A 375 -3.80 2.83 14.08
C ALA A 375 -4.56 3.03 15.39
N LYS A 376 -4.34 4.15 16.09
CA LYS A 376 -4.96 4.43 17.39
C LYS A 376 -5.52 5.84 17.46
N HIS A 377 -6.71 6.00 18.09
CA HIS A 377 -7.35 7.31 18.27
C HIS A 377 -7.48 8.09 16.94
N CYS A 378 -7.79 7.39 15.84
CA CYS A 378 -7.88 7.98 14.51
C CYS A 378 -9.33 8.16 14.07
N VAL A 379 -9.61 9.26 13.38
CA VAL A 379 -10.94 9.58 12.85
C VAL A 379 -10.86 9.70 11.32
N TYR A 380 -11.71 8.93 10.65
CA TYR A 380 -11.88 8.91 9.19
C TYR A 380 -13.30 9.38 8.91
N ARG A 381 -13.48 10.60 8.41
CA ARG A 381 -14.83 11.13 8.21
C ARG A 381 -15.02 11.92 6.93
N ASN A 382 -16.23 11.90 6.42
CA ASN A 382 -16.61 12.61 5.21
C ASN A 382 -15.73 12.25 3.99
N LEU A 383 -15.19 11.03 3.96
CA LEU A 383 -14.30 10.56 2.89
C LEU A 383 -15.08 9.96 1.73
N ASP A 384 -14.49 10.04 0.53
CA ASP A 384 -14.83 9.20 -0.60
C ASP A 384 -13.70 8.21 -0.82
N VAL A 385 -14.00 6.91 -0.90
CA VAL A 385 -13.00 5.86 -1.10
C VAL A 385 -13.48 4.94 -2.22
N SER A 386 -12.74 4.86 -3.34
CA SER A 386 -13.26 4.11 -4.47
C SER A 386 -12.19 3.55 -5.41
N TRP A 387 -12.58 2.51 -6.18
CA TRP A 387 -11.72 1.86 -7.17
C TRP A 387 -10.42 1.35 -6.52
N ILE A 388 -10.57 0.64 -5.42
CA ILE A 388 -9.46 0.15 -4.60
C ILE A 388 -9.28 -1.34 -4.80
N GLY A 389 -8.02 -1.78 -4.80
CA GLY A 389 -7.64 -3.19 -4.74
C GLY A 389 -7.24 -3.78 -6.08
N GLY A 390 -7.06 -5.09 -6.06
CA GLY A 390 -6.74 -5.90 -7.23
C GLY A 390 -5.28 -6.24 -7.41
N ALA A 391 -4.35 -5.75 -6.58
CA ALA A 391 -2.96 -6.16 -6.61
C ALA A 391 -2.79 -7.63 -6.22
N ASP A 392 -1.71 -8.23 -6.74
CA ASP A 392 -1.28 -9.56 -6.38
C ASP A 392 -0.57 -9.55 -5.02
N GLN A 393 -0.95 -10.46 -4.12
CA GLN A 393 -0.26 -10.63 -2.84
C GLN A 393 1.06 -11.42 -2.97
N TYR A 394 1.50 -11.79 -4.17
CA TYR A 394 2.69 -12.61 -4.43
C TYR A 394 2.66 -13.99 -3.74
N ARG A 395 1.47 -14.49 -3.46
CA ARG A 395 1.24 -15.82 -2.90
C ARG A 395 0.16 -16.56 -3.69
N GLN A 396 0.17 -17.89 -3.58
CA GLN A 396 -0.87 -18.74 -4.14
C GLN A 396 -1.91 -19.09 -3.07
N GLY A 397 -3.16 -19.17 -3.44
CA GLY A 397 -4.21 -19.77 -2.64
C GLY A 397 -4.01 -21.29 -2.51
N GLY A 398 -4.82 -21.94 -1.67
CA GLY A 398 -4.76 -23.39 -1.46
C GLY A 398 -5.03 -24.24 -2.72
N ASP A 399 -5.59 -23.63 -3.76
CA ASP A 399 -5.86 -24.22 -5.08
C ASP A 399 -4.78 -23.85 -6.13
N GLY A 400 -3.68 -23.24 -5.72
CA GLY A 400 -2.58 -22.84 -6.60
C GLY A 400 -2.80 -21.53 -7.37
N ARG A 401 -3.94 -20.86 -7.19
CA ARG A 401 -4.22 -19.58 -7.87
C ARG A 401 -3.59 -18.40 -7.13
N ARG A 402 -3.22 -17.36 -7.90
CA ARG A 402 -2.73 -16.09 -7.33
C ARG A 402 -3.86 -15.41 -6.53
N VAL A 403 -3.51 -14.84 -5.39
CA VAL A 403 -4.44 -14.13 -4.51
C VAL A 403 -4.31 -12.64 -4.75
N ARG A 404 -5.42 -12.01 -5.10
CA ARG A 404 -5.56 -10.57 -5.19
C ARG A 404 -6.29 -10.05 -3.96
N TYR A 405 -6.07 -8.79 -3.59
CA TYR A 405 -6.65 -8.19 -2.39
C TYR A 405 -6.85 -6.68 -2.53
N GLY A 406 -7.43 -6.05 -1.53
CA GLY A 406 -7.51 -4.60 -1.41
C GLY A 406 -8.82 -4.14 -0.82
N ASN A 407 -8.72 -3.52 0.36
CA ASN A 407 -9.82 -3.01 1.16
C ASN A 407 -9.92 -1.48 1.09
N GLY A 408 -11.10 -0.94 1.32
CA GLY A 408 -11.30 0.51 1.36
C GLY A 408 -10.57 1.15 2.54
N ILE A 409 -11.03 0.87 3.76
CA ILE A 409 -10.37 1.27 5.02
C ILE A 409 -10.15 0.00 5.82
N GLU A 410 -8.88 -0.34 6.04
CA GLU A 410 -8.47 -1.52 6.77
C GLU A 410 -7.82 -1.16 8.09
N PHE A 411 -8.23 -1.83 9.15
CA PHE A 411 -7.49 -1.91 10.39
C PHE A 411 -6.85 -3.29 10.51
N TRP A 412 -5.51 -3.32 10.49
CA TRP A 412 -4.74 -4.55 10.61
C TRP A 412 -3.98 -4.57 11.92
N ALA A 413 -4.35 -5.45 12.82
CA ALA A 413 -3.72 -5.72 14.10
C ALA A 413 -3.42 -4.48 14.99
N ASP A 414 -3.79 -4.55 16.25
CA ASP A 414 -3.54 -3.54 17.29
C ASP A 414 -4.17 -2.16 17.00
N ALA A 415 -5.28 -2.11 16.28
CA ALA A 415 -6.07 -0.89 16.09
C ALA A 415 -6.97 -0.64 17.29
N GLU A 416 -6.98 0.60 17.81
CA GLU A 416 -7.74 0.96 19.00
C GLU A 416 -8.33 2.37 18.88
N ASP A 417 -9.55 2.56 19.45
CA ASP A 417 -10.21 3.87 19.58
C ASP A 417 -10.35 4.62 18.25
N CYS A 418 -10.77 3.91 17.19
CA CYS A 418 -10.90 4.47 15.85
C CYS A 418 -12.37 4.67 15.45
N LEU A 419 -12.62 5.72 14.67
CA LEU A 419 -13.94 6.07 14.16
C LEU A 419 -13.91 6.25 12.63
N VAL A 420 -14.81 5.56 11.94
CA VAL A 420 -15.09 5.78 10.51
C VAL A 420 -16.54 6.22 10.35
N GLU A 421 -16.76 7.46 9.91
CA GLU A 421 -18.11 8.00 9.86
C GLU A 421 -18.40 8.87 8.63
N ASN A 422 -19.64 8.85 8.16
CA ASN A 422 -20.13 9.69 7.07
C ASN A 422 -19.31 9.56 5.77
N CYS A 423 -18.73 8.37 5.53
CA CYS A 423 -17.92 8.09 4.34
C CYS A 423 -18.77 7.43 3.25
N ARG A 424 -18.34 7.63 1.99
CA ARG A 424 -18.87 6.90 0.83
C ARG A 424 -17.78 5.96 0.31
N LEU A 425 -18.10 4.65 0.18
CA LEU A 425 -17.14 3.66 -0.28
C LEU A 425 -17.78 2.81 -1.41
N TRP A 426 -17.10 2.72 -2.56
CA TRP A 426 -17.62 1.96 -3.69
C TRP A 426 -16.54 1.42 -4.62
N GLU A 427 -16.90 0.37 -5.39
CA GLU A 427 -15.98 -0.28 -6.32
C GLU A 427 -14.70 -0.77 -5.62
N ILE A 428 -14.85 -1.40 -4.47
CA ILE A 428 -13.75 -1.98 -3.70
C ILE A 428 -13.62 -3.47 -4.06
N TYR A 429 -12.38 -3.89 -4.37
CA TYR A 429 -12.11 -5.27 -4.79
C TYR A 429 -12.47 -6.29 -3.71
N ASP A 430 -12.23 -5.98 -2.45
CA ASP A 430 -12.52 -6.84 -1.30
C ASP A 430 -13.54 -6.17 -0.36
N ALA A 431 -13.19 -5.89 0.87
CA ALA A 431 -14.09 -5.26 1.83
C ALA A 431 -14.01 -3.72 1.80
N ALA A 432 -15.16 -3.06 1.86
CA ALA A 432 -15.17 -1.61 2.01
C ALA A 432 -14.58 -1.20 3.36
N LEU A 433 -14.97 -1.88 4.43
CA LEU A 433 -14.51 -1.66 5.81
C LEU A 433 -14.14 -3.00 6.43
N THR A 434 -13.01 -3.06 7.15
CA THR A 434 -12.56 -4.34 7.71
C THR A 434 -11.74 -4.21 8.99
N ASN A 435 -11.94 -5.18 9.90
CA ASN A 435 -11.06 -5.48 11.02
C ASN A 435 -10.33 -6.78 10.75
N GLN A 436 -9.00 -6.73 10.70
CA GLN A 436 -8.19 -7.92 10.39
C GLN A 436 -6.99 -8.04 11.30
N GLY A 437 -6.58 -9.25 11.62
CA GLY A 437 -5.40 -9.50 12.42
C GLY A 437 -4.87 -10.91 12.34
N SER A 438 -3.59 -11.05 12.61
CA SER A 438 -2.90 -12.33 12.78
C SER A 438 -1.84 -12.23 13.86
N GLY A 439 -1.39 -13.36 14.40
CA GLY A 439 -0.51 -13.35 15.57
C GLY A 439 -1.27 -12.93 16.83
N VAL A 440 -0.57 -12.45 17.86
CA VAL A 440 -1.19 -11.88 19.06
C VAL A 440 -1.44 -10.40 18.83
N ASN A 441 -2.70 -9.98 18.87
CA ASN A 441 -3.09 -8.59 18.63
C ASN A 441 -4.35 -8.22 19.45
N VAL A 442 -4.58 -6.92 19.58
CA VAL A 442 -5.78 -6.36 20.22
C VAL A 442 -6.40 -5.35 19.29
N GLU A 443 -7.70 -5.56 18.98
CA GLU A 443 -8.52 -4.61 18.26
C GLU A 443 -9.71 -4.24 19.13
N ARG A 444 -9.85 -2.97 19.47
CA ARG A 444 -10.92 -2.53 20.37
C ARG A 444 -11.43 -1.12 20.08
N ASN A 445 -12.68 -0.88 20.53
CA ASN A 445 -13.32 0.45 20.48
C ASN A 445 -13.30 1.04 19.06
N ILE A 446 -13.68 0.26 18.06
CA ILE A 446 -13.71 0.71 16.67
C ILE A 446 -15.15 0.86 16.23
N THR A 447 -15.51 2.03 15.74
CA THR A 447 -16.87 2.33 15.28
C THR A 447 -16.90 2.71 13.81
N TYR A 448 -17.80 2.06 13.07
CA TYR A 448 -18.13 2.36 11.68
C TYR A 448 -19.60 2.78 11.63
N ARG A 449 -19.87 4.07 11.40
CA ARG A 449 -21.24 4.58 11.44
C ARG A 449 -21.59 5.55 10.33
N ASN A 450 -22.86 5.56 9.93
CA ASN A 450 -23.43 6.50 8.96
C ASN A 450 -22.69 6.48 7.61
N ASN A 451 -22.07 5.35 7.24
CA ASN A 451 -21.38 5.22 5.96
C ASN A 451 -22.34 4.71 4.89
N THR A 452 -22.08 5.09 3.64
CA THR A 452 -22.81 4.61 2.46
C THR A 452 -21.86 3.78 1.60
N ILE A 453 -22.19 2.50 1.39
CA ILE A 453 -21.32 1.52 0.75
C ILE A 453 -22.08 0.84 -0.39
N TRP A 454 -21.46 0.76 -1.57
CA TRP A 454 -22.06 0.01 -2.70
C TRP A 454 -21.02 -0.57 -3.65
N ASN A 455 -21.39 -1.59 -4.41
CA ASN A 455 -20.55 -2.24 -5.40
C ASN A 455 -19.18 -2.69 -4.86
N SER A 456 -19.09 -3.12 -3.62
CA SER A 456 -17.91 -3.77 -3.04
C SER A 456 -18.16 -5.27 -2.90
N GLU A 457 -17.11 -6.08 -2.84
CA GLU A 457 -17.35 -7.52 -2.61
C GLU A 457 -17.98 -7.75 -1.25
N TYR A 458 -17.44 -7.10 -0.20
CA TYR A 458 -18.04 -7.06 1.14
C TYR A 458 -18.23 -5.62 1.59
N SER A 459 -19.31 -5.35 2.35
CA SER A 459 -19.47 -4.06 3.00
C SER A 459 -18.66 -3.98 4.29
N PHE A 460 -18.70 -5.08 5.09
CA PHE A 460 -17.92 -5.22 6.31
C PHE A 460 -17.33 -6.64 6.41
N GLU A 461 -16.04 -6.70 6.76
CA GLU A 461 -15.31 -7.95 6.94
C GLU A 461 -14.69 -8.01 8.34
N TYR A 462 -14.78 -9.19 8.97
CA TYR A 462 -14.07 -9.50 10.20
C TYR A 462 -13.23 -10.77 10.03
N TRP A 463 -11.91 -10.61 10.12
CA TRP A 463 -10.94 -11.69 9.98
C TRP A 463 -9.82 -11.52 11.02
N ASN A 464 -9.81 -12.30 12.12
CA ASN A 464 -8.73 -12.29 13.11
C ASN A 464 -8.36 -13.73 13.51
N ARG A 465 -7.17 -14.17 13.13
CA ARG A 465 -6.71 -15.55 13.23
C ARG A 465 -5.86 -15.85 14.47
N GLY A 466 -5.57 -14.86 15.28
CA GLY A 466 -4.76 -15.06 16.48
C GLY A 466 -5.59 -15.66 17.63
N PRO A 467 -5.33 -16.90 18.11
CA PRO A 467 -6.10 -17.51 19.19
C PRO A 467 -5.97 -16.79 20.54
N GLU A 468 -4.86 -16.08 20.74
CA GLU A 468 -4.63 -15.25 21.93
C GLU A 468 -5.02 -13.78 21.71
N SER A 469 -5.55 -13.44 20.53
CA SER A 469 -5.98 -12.11 20.19
C SER A 469 -7.33 -11.77 20.81
N VAL A 470 -7.61 -10.48 20.91
CA VAL A 470 -8.87 -9.94 21.41
C VAL A 470 -9.45 -8.96 20.39
N THR A 471 -10.73 -9.14 20.06
CA THR A 471 -11.54 -8.14 19.35
C THR A 471 -12.70 -7.74 20.26
N GLU A 472 -12.75 -6.48 20.63
CA GLU A 472 -13.68 -5.99 21.66
C GLU A 472 -14.27 -4.63 21.31
N ASN A 473 -15.58 -4.44 21.55
CA ASN A 473 -16.29 -3.19 21.31
C ASN A 473 -16.16 -2.69 19.87
N VAL A 474 -16.38 -3.54 18.88
CA VAL A 474 -16.43 -3.17 17.47
C VAL A 474 -17.87 -2.96 17.06
N VAL A 475 -18.20 -1.77 16.56
CA VAL A 475 -19.58 -1.38 16.25
C VAL A 475 -19.71 -1.01 14.78
N PHE A 476 -20.64 -1.66 14.08
CA PHE A 476 -21.05 -1.34 12.72
C PHE A 476 -22.52 -0.92 12.73
N GLU A 477 -22.79 0.39 12.65
CA GLU A 477 -24.14 0.91 12.91
C GLU A 477 -24.59 2.02 11.95
N ASN A 478 -25.88 2.06 11.66
CA ASN A 478 -26.52 3.10 10.84
C ASN A 478 -25.89 3.24 9.44
N ASN A 479 -25.29 2.18 8.89
CA ASN A 479 -24.72 2.19 7.55
C ASN A 479 -25.74 1.76 6.52
N VAL A 480 -25.60 2.27 5.29
CA VAL A 480 -26.40 1.90 4.12
C VAL A 480 -25.53 1.13 3.16
N CYS A 481 -25.82 -0.14 2.96
CA CYS A 481 -25.02 -1.07 2.18
C CYS A 481 -25.87 -1.66 1.04
N VAL A 482 -25.47 -1.41 -0.22
CA VAL A 482 -26.23 -1.76 -1.41
C VAL A 482 -25.35 -2.51 -2.41
N ASP A 483 -25.91 -3.54 -3.06
CA ASP A 483 -25.28 -4.24 -4.17
C ASP A 483 -23.91 -4.85 -3.84
N ALA A 484 -23.81 -5.66 -2.78
CA ALA A 484 -22.57 -6.39 -2.48
C ALA A 484 -22.27 -7.45 -3.56
N GLY A 485 -21.04 -7.43 -4.11
CA GLY A 485 -20.61 -8.30 -5.19
C GLY A 485 -21.02 -7.82 -6.59
N PHE A 486 -21.47 -6.59 -6.77
CA PHE A 486 -21.80 -6.03 -8.08
C PHE A 486 -20.70 -5.12 -8.65
N GLY A 487 -19.64 -4.87 -7.90
CA GLY A 487 -18.51 -4.05 -8.35
C GLY A 487 -17.58 -4.76 -9.34
N TRP A 488 -16.63 -4.01 -9.87
CA TRP A 488 -15.65 -4.49 -10.85
C TRP A 488 -14.87 -5.71 -10.36
N GLY A 489 -14.55 -5.77 -9.08
CA GLY A 489 -13.78 -6.85 -8.46
C GLY A 489 -14.46 -8.20 -8.61
N HIS A 490 -15.77 -8.27 -8.46
CA HIS A 490 -16.57 -9.50 -8.53
C HIS A 490 -16.39 -10.24 -9.86
N ALA A 491 -16.39 -9.52 -10.98
CA ALA A 491 -16.23 -10.13 -12.31
C ALA A 491 -14.87 -10.82 -12.48
N GLN A 492 -13.85 -10.34 -11.76
CA GLN A 492 -12.47 -10.81 -11.86
C GLN A 492 -12.02 -11.75 -10.74
N ARG A 493 -12.85 -11.96 -9.73
CA ARG A 493 -12.52 -12.89 -8.64
C ARG A 493 -12.67 -14.35 -9.08
N PRO A 494 -11.75 -15.23 -8.64
CA PRO A 494 -11.89 -16.65 -8.87
C PRO A 494 -13.07 -17.26 -8.08
N THR A 495 -13.35 -16.71 -6.88
CA THR A 495 -14.49 -17.08 -6.04
C THR A 495 -15.41 -15.87 -5.92
N LYS A 496 -16.58 -15.98 -6.53
CA LYS A 496 -17.62 -14.95 -6.54
C LYS A 496 -18.51 -15.13 -5.32
N ASN A 497 -18.43 -14.24 -4.36
CA ASN A 497 -19.05 -14.44 -3.07
C ASN A 497 -19.46 -13.12 -2.38
N GLY A 498 -20.06 -12.20 -3.16
CA GLY A 498 -20.50 -10.90 -2.67
C GLY A 498 -21.51 -11.02 -1.53
N ARG A 499 -21.23 -10.28 -0.44
CA ARG A 499 -22.07 -10.23 0.77
C ARG A 499 -21.84 -8.95 1.56
N HIS A 500 -22.82 -8.52 2.32
CA HIS A 500 -22.65 -7.32 3.12
C HIS A 500 -21.78 -7.56 4.35
N VAL A 501 -22.00 -8.64 5.07
CA VAL A 501 -21.19 -8.99 6.23
C VAL A 501 -20.48 -10.32 6.00
N MET A 502 -19.18 -10.30 6.11
CA MET A 502 -18.33 -11.50 6.06
C MET A 502 -17.55 -11.65 7.34
N MET A 503 -17.86 -12.67 8.11
CA MET A 503 -17.11 -13.06 9.30
C MET A 503 -16.53 -14.45 9.08
N TYR A 504 -15.20 -14.50 9.00
CA TYR A 504 -14.48 -15.75 8.77
C TYR A 504 -14.44 -16.66 10.00
N ASN A 505 -13.85 -17.82 9.86
CA ASN A 505 -13.54 -18.70 10.98
C ASN A 505 -12.42 -18.08 11.83
N ASN A 506 -12.82 -17.15 12.69
CA ASN A 506 -11.93 -16.40 13.56
C ASN A 506 -11.60 -17.17 14.83
N GLN A 507 -10.39 -16.99 15.35
CA GLN A 507 -9.91 -17.61 16.59
C GLN A 507 -9.77 -16.60 17.74
N ALA A 508 -9.75 -15.31 17.42
CA ALA A 508 -9.68 -14.24 18.42
C ALA A 508 -10.87 -14.28 19.40
N LYS A 509 -10.61 -13.93 20.65
CA LYS A 509 -11.64 -13.74 21.68
C LYS A 509 -12.47 -12.53 21.32
N THR A 510 -13.71 -12.76 20.86
CA THR A 510 -14.61 -11.71 20.38
C THR A 510 -15.62 -11.32 21.45
N LYS A 511 -15.72 -10.01 21.77
CA LYS A 511 -16.68 -9.45 22.71
C LYS A 511 -17.29 -8.17 22.17
N ASN A 512 -18.59 -7.97 22.37
CA ASN A 512 -19.31 -6.78 21.96
C ASN A 512 -19.05 -6.38 20.49
N LEU A 513 -19.11 -7.35 19.58
CA LEU A 513 -19.17 -7.08 18.16
C LEU A 513 -20.63 -6.78 17.82
N ILE A 514 -20.93 -5.54 17.49
CA ILE A 514 -22.30 -5.02 17.37
C ILE A 514 -22.57 -4.61 15.93
N ILE A 515 -23.61 -5.18 15.32
CA ILE A 515 -24.11 -4.82 13.99
C ILE A 515 -25.56 -4.38 14.13
N ARG A 516 -25.82 -3.08 14.09
CA ARG A 516 -27.17 -2.57 14.36
C ARG A 516 -27.63 -1.44 13.48
N ASN A 517 -28.93 -1.38 13.26
CA ASN A 517 -29.61 -0.28 12.55
C ASN A 517 -29.05 -0.03 11.13
N ASN A 518 -28.52 -1.05 10.49
CA ASN A 518 -28.01 -0.94 9.12
C ASN A 518 -29.06 -1.32 8.10
N VAL A 519 -28.90 -0.82 6.88
CA VAL A 519 -29.62 -1.28 5.70
C VAL A 519 -28.69 -2.17 4.86
N PHE A 520 -29.08 -3.41 4.64
CA PHE A 520 -28.38 -4.36 3.78
C PHE A 520 -29.29 -4.77 2.62
N CYS A 521 -28.98 -4.25 1.44
CA CYS A 521 -29.84 -4.37 0.27
C CYS A 521 -29.08 -4.99 -0.91
N ASN A 522 -29.52 -6.16 -1.33
CA ASN A 522 -29.04 -6.88 -2.51
C ASN A 522 -27.57 -7.34 -2.44
N ALA A 523 -27.34 -8.63 -2.61
CA ALA A 523 -26.02 -9.25 -2.64
C ALA A 523 -25.99 -10.43 -3.62
N THR A 524 -24.84 -10.73 -4.20
CA THR A 524 -24.72 -11.82 -5.18
C THR A 524 -24.71 -13.22 -4.57
N GLU A 525 -24.28 -13.39 -3.30
CA GLU A 525 -24.28 -14.70 -2.64
C GLU A 525 -25.15 -14.71 -1.37
N SER A 526 -24.90 -13.87 -0.39
CA SER A 526 -25.67 -13.82 0.84
C SER A 526 -25.59 -12.46 1.52
N LEU A 527 -26.65 -12.03 2.19
CA LEU A 527 -26.62 -10.78 2.93
C LEU A 527 -25.61 -10.85 4.09
N ILE A 528 -25.62 -11.97 4.83
CA ILE A 528 -24.75 -12.21 5.99
C ILE A 528 -24.12 -13.61 5.87
N ARG A 529 -22.82 -13.70 6.16
CA ARG A 529 -22.13 -14.96 6.37
C ARG A 529 -21.25 -14.91 7.60
N ILE A 530 -21.40 -15.88 8.49
CA ILE A 530 -20.63 -16.05 9.70
C ILE A 530 -20.10 -17.47 9.73
N ASP A 531 -18.80 -17.68 9.71
CA ASP A 531 -18.17 -18.99 9.65
C ASP A 531 -17.69 -19.52 11.03
N SER A 532 -17.70 -18.67 12.08
CA SER A 532 -17.39 -19.05 13.47
C SER A 532 -18.61 -18.92 14.38
N ASP A 533 -18.69 -19.76 15.41
CA ASP A 533 -19.69 -19.59 16.48
C ASP A 533 -19.12 -18.74 17.61
N PHE A 534 -19.35 -17.45 17.57
CA PHE A 534 -19.05 -16.51 18.63
C PHE A 534 -20.27 -15.68 19.03
N ARG A 535 -21.45 -16.31 18.99
CA ARG A 535 -22.75 -15.67 19.30
C ARG A 535 -22.79 -14.98 20.67
N ASP A 536 -22.05 -15.49 21.64
CA ASP A 536 -21.97 -14.85 22.97
C ASP A 536 -21.28 -13.49 22.93
N GLY A 537 -20.46 -13.22 21.90
CA GLY A 537 -19.78 -11.96 21.67
C GLY A 537 -20.37 -11.10 20.56
N LEU A 538 -21.45 -11.55 19.90
CA LEU A 538 -22.05 -10.89 18.75
C LEU A 538 -23.49 -10.43 19.07
N MET A 539 -23.77 -9.16 18.76
CA MET A 539 -25.11 -8.57 18.82
C MET A 539 -25.51 -8.10 17.42
N MET A 540 -26.69 -8.53 16.96
CA MET A 540 -27.30 -8.04 15.72
C MET A 540 -28.75 -7.65 16.01
N GLU A 541 -29.11 -6.39 15.70
CA GLU A 541 -30.44 -5.86 16.00
C GLU A 541 -30.81 -4.63 15.16
N GLY A 542 -32.10 -4.44 14.93
CA GLY A 542 -32.62 -3.25 14.26
C GLY A 542 -32.17 -3.10 12.80
N ASN A 543 -31.60 -4.14 12.19
CA ASN A 543 -31.16 -4.08 10.79
C ASN A 543 -32.33 -4.27 9.83
N GLN A 544 -32.26 -3.61 8.69
CA GLN A 544 -33.19 -3.82 7.58
C GLN A 544 -32.51 -4.60 6.47
N TYR A 545 -33.07 -5.73 6.12
CA TYR A 545 -32.56 -6.65 5.12
C TYR A 545 -33.47 -6.69 3.91
N TRP A 546 -32.89 -6.71 2.72
CA TRP A 546 -33.66 -6.89 1.49
C TRP A 546 -32.85 -7.60 0.41
N GLN A 547 -33.50 -8.55 -0.23
CA GLN A 547 -33.00 -9.24 -1.42
C GLN A 547 -34.13 -9.27 -2.47
N PRO A 548 -33.89 -8.82 -3.70
CA PRO A 548 -34.88 -8.88 -4.78
C PRO A 548 -35.38 -10.31 -5.00
N ASP A 549 -36.64 -10.45 -5.45
CA ASP A 549 -37.27 -11.73 -5.71
C ASP A 549 -36.46 -12.60 -6.68
N GLY A 550 -36.35 -13.91 -6.36
CA GLY A 550 -35.63 -14.89 -7.16
C GLY A 550 -34.14 -15.02 -6.88
N GLY A 551 -33.59 -14.26 -5.94
CA GLY A 551 -32.22 -14.43 -5.48
C GLY A 551 -32.07 -15.64 -4.56
N GLU A 552 -31.09 -16.52 -4.82
CA GLU A 552 -30.71 -17.62 -3.91
C GLU A 552 -29.85 -17.10 -2.73
N VAL A 553 -30.22 -15.96 -2.19
CA VAL A 553 -29.42 -15.28 -1.18
C VAL A 553 -29.99 -15.54 0.19
N PHE A 554 -29.19 -16.07 1.08
CA PHE A 554 -29.58 -16.47 2.43
C PHE A 554 -28.63 -15.92 3.49
N PHE A 555 -29.14 -15.84 4.70
CA PHE A 555 -28.29 -15.73 5.87
C PHE A 555 -27.55 -17.07 6.05
N ARG A 556 -26.24 -17.04 6.05
CA ARG A 556 -25.43 -18.22 6.28
C ARG A 556 -24.72 -18.09 7.61
N LEU A 557 -25.07 -18.94 8.57
CA LEU A 557 -24.43 -18.99 9.87
C LEU A 557 -23.81 -20.38 10.07
N ILE A 558 -22.49 -20.46 10.14
CA ILE A 558 -21.70 -21.68 10.31
C ILE A 558 -22.08 -22.71 9.23
N LYS A 559 -22.81 -23.77 9.58
CA LYS A 559 -23.31 -24.81 8.65
C LYS A 559 -24.74 -24.60 8.21
N ASN A 560 -25.48 -23.77 8.91
CA ASN A 560 -26.89 -23.53 8.62
C ASN A 560 -27.06 -22.47 7.54
N ARG A 561 -28.10 -22.63 6.72
CA ARG A 561 -28.48 -21.67 5.70
C ARG A 561 -29.94 -21.31 5.89
N TYR A 562 -30.21 -20.01 5.88
CA TYR A 562 -31.58 -19.48 5.99
C TYR A 562 -31.84 -18.65 4.75
N LYS A 563 -32.87 -19.00 3.99
CA LYS A 563 -33.37 -18.19 2.87
C LYS A 563 -34.15 -16.99 3.42
N THR A 564 -34.49 -16.06 2.53
CA THR A 564 -35.35 -14.93 2.89
C THR A 564 -36.64 -15.38 3.56
N ASP A 565 -37.31 -16.45 3.05
CA ASP A 565 -38.53 -17.03 3.62
C ASP A 565 -38.29 -17.66 5.01
N ASP A 566 -37.05 -18.00 5.34
CA ASP A 566 -36.67 -18.57 6.63
C ASP A 566 -36.29 -17.49 7.66
N PHE A 567 -36.48 -16.20 7.38
CA PHE A 567 -35.98 -15.12 8.24
C PHE A 567 -36.48 -15.21 9.67
N ARG A 568 -37.78 -15.48 9.85
CA ARG A 568 -38.36 -15.67 11.19
C ARG A 568 -37.75 -16.87 11.91
N ARG A 569 -37.58 -18.00 11.21
CA ARG A 569 -36.94 -19.21 11.74
C ARG A 569 -35.48 -18.91 12.15
N TYR A 570 -34.76 -18.12 11.34
CA TYR A 570 -33.40 -17.64 11.68
C TYR A 570 -33.40 -16.85 13.01
N GLN A 571 -34.30 -15.89 13.19
CA GLN A 571 -34.40 -15.10 14.42
C GLN A 571 -34.69 -15.97 15.66
N GLU A 572 -35.54 -16.98 15.50
CA GLU A 572 -35.93 -17.88 16.60
C GLU A 572 -34.81 -18.88 16.96
N GLU A 573 -34.19 -19.53 15.97
CA GLU A 573 -33.20 -20.59 16.18
C GLU A 573 -31.81 -20.01 16.57
N VAL A 574 -31.44 -18.90 15.97
CA VAL A 574 -30.09 -18.27 16.17
C VAL A 574 -30.10 -17.28 17.34
N GLY A 575 -31.21 -16.63 17.57
CA GLY A 575 -31.37 -15.66 18.66
C GLY A 575 -30.84 -14.26 18.37
N LEU A 576 -30.35 -14.01 17.13
CA LEU A 576 -29.90 -12.71 16.65
C LEU A 576 -31.03 -11.99 15.88
N ASP A 577 -30.86 -10.70 15.60
CA ASP A 577 -31.74 -9.89 14.73
C ASP A 577 -33.24 -9.88 15.15
N LYS A 578 -33.55 -10.08 16.41
CA LYS A 578 -34.95 -10.19 16.88
C LYS A 578 -35.79 -8.95 16.58
N THR A 579 -35.17 -7.78 16.49
CA THR A 579 -35.81 -6.50 16.17
C THR A 579 -35.58 -6.05 14.73
N SER A 580 -34.85 -6.84 13.94
CA SER A 580 -34.56 -6.57 12.54
C SER A 580 -35.72 -6.97 11.62
N THR A 581 -35.76 -6.38 10.45
CA THR A 581 -36.84 -6.58 9.47
C THR A 581 -36.32 -7.08 8.12
N LEU A 582 -37.15 -7.84 7.43
CA LEU A 582 -36.93 -8.21 6.04
C LEU A 582 -37.93 -7.41 5.19
N GLN A 583 -37.50 -6.23 4.73
CA GLN A 583 -38.36 -5.32 3.98
C GLN A 583 -37.54 -4.48 3.02
N GLN A 584 -38.09 -4.23 1.82
CA GLN A 584 -37.45 -3.34 0.85
C GLN A 584 -37.25 -1.95 1.43
N PRO A 585 -36.00 -1.41 1.42
CA PRO A 585 -35.76 -0.04 1.86
C PRO A 585 -36.19 0.97 0.79
N ASP A 586 -36.67 2.11 1.22
CA ASP A 586 -36.78 3.27 0.33
C ASP A 586 -35.40 3.92 0.15
N LEU A 587 -34.68 3.54 -0.91
CA LEU A 587 -33.33 4.04 -1.18
C LEU A 587 -33.28 5.53 -1.53
N LYS A 588 -34.43 6.17 -1.89
CA LYS A 588 -34.50 7.61 -2.22
C LYS A 588 -34.16 8.49 -1.02
N GLN A 589 -34.38 8.01 0.19
CA GLN A 589 -34.03 8.74 1.44
C GLN A 589 -32.53 8.82 1.71
N TYR A 590 -31.68 8.12 0.93
CA TYR A 590 -30.23 8.12 1.12
C TYR A 590 -29.51 8.89 0.00
N PRO A 591 -29.37 10.22 0.11
CA PRO A 591 -28.83 11.08 -0.96
C PRO A 591 -27.35 10.81 -1.28
N ALA A 592 -26.62 10.15 -0.40
CA ALA A 592 -25.23 9.75 -0.63
C ALA A 592 -25.07 8.61 -1.63
N LEU A 593 -26.13 7.81 -1.90
CA LEU A 593 -26.16 6.83 -2.98
C LEU A 593 -26.26 7.53 -4.35
N PRO A 594 -25.64 6.97 -5.40
CA PRO A 594 -25.83 7.43 -6.77
C PRO A 594 -27.29 7.30 -7.21
N MET A 595 -27.71 8.15 -8.17
CA MET A 595 -29.12 8.26 -8.58
C MET A 595 -29.67 6.93 -9.13
N GLU A 596 -28.86 6.17 -9.85
CA GLU A 596 -29.23 4.86 -10.40
C GLU A 596 -29.58 3.84 -9.33
N LEU A 597 -28.93 3.87 -8.18
CA LEU A 597 -29.25 3.00 -7.04
C LEU A 597 -30.48 3.49 -6.26
N ARG A 598 -30.65 4.81 -6.14
CA ARG A 598 -31.82 5.38 -5.45
C ARG A 598 -33.14 5.12 -6.18
N ASN A 599 -33.10 4.80 -7.46
CA ASN A 599 -34.26 4.52 -8.28
C ASN A 599 -34.58 3.01 -8.40
N LYS A 600 -33.80 2.15 -7.78
CA LYS A 600 -34.09 0.71 -7.63
C LYS A 600 -35.12 0.51 -6.52
#